data_d4d3e2515c4503cbe7048e6f03a6ff38
#
_entry.id   d4d3e2515c4503cbe7048e6f03a6ff38
#
_cell.length_a   1.000
_cell.length_b   1.000
_cell.length_c   1.000
_cell.angle_alpha   90.00
_cell.angle_beta   90.00
_cell.angle_gamma   90.00
#
_symmetry.space_group_name_H-M   'P 1'
#
loop_
_entity.id
_entity.type
_entity.pdbx_description
1 polymer ?
#
loop_
_entity_poly.entity_id
_entity_poly.type
_entity_poly.pdbx_seq_one_letter_code
_entity_poly.pdbx_strand_id
1 'polypeptide(L)'
;MKVNIAEKFSKISEYWKPYIAAELNGQQVKLDKLKGEFVFHHHEHEDELFLVVKGRFRMEFRDHNEWIEEGEFIVVPRGVEHKPVADEECWILLFEPASTLNTGNVVNDRTIKELERV
;
A
#
# COMPACT_ATOMS: atom_id res chain seq x y z
N MET A 1 -4.41 13.94 15.95
CA MET A 1 -3.31 13.85 16.90
C MET A 1 -2.05 13.40 16.15
N LYS A 2 -0.87 13.66 16.72
CA LYS A 2 0.39 13.40 16.05
C LYS A 2 0.69 11.90 15.89
N VAL A 3 1.18 11.49 14.72
CA VAL A 3 1.67 10.13 14.46
C VAL A 3 3.14 10.21 14.06
N ASN A 4 3.98 9.44 14.73
CA ASN A 4 5.38 9.27 14.37
C ASN A 4 5.48 8.03 13.47
N ILE A 5 5.76 8.24 12.20
CA ILE A 5 5.75 7.17 11.18
C ILE A 5 6.82 6.12 11.50
N ALA A 6 8.04 6.54 11.82
CA ALA A 6 9.13 5.61 12.12
C ALA A 6 8.82 4.73 13.34
N GLU A 7 8.22 5.33 14.38
CA GLU A 7 7.79 4.58 15.56
C GLU A 7 6.75 3.52 15.21
N LYS A 8 5.77 3.88 14.37
CA LYS A 8 4.74 2.94 13.94
C LYS A 8 5.34 1.78 13.15
N PHE A 9 6.26 2.06 12.22
CA PHE A 9 6.93 1.01 11.47
C PHE A 9 7.75 0.08 12.34
N SER A 10 8.29 0.56 13.46
CA SER A 10 9.04 -0.30 14.40
C SER A 10 8.18 -1.41 15.00
N LYS A 11 6.86 -1.27 14.94
CA LYS A 11 5.90 -2.25 15.44
C LYS A 11 5.41 -3.22 14.38
N ILE A 12 5.82 -3.04 13.11
CA ILE A 12 5.38 -3.87 11.98
C ILE A 12 6.49 -4.85 11.65
N SER A 13 6.18 -6.15 11.69
CA SER A 13 7.15 -7.21 11.41
C SER A 13 6.79 -8.07 10.21
N GLU A 14 5.57 -7.93 9.67
CA GLU A 14 5.09 -8.74 8.56
C GLU A 14 5.07 -7.93 7.27
N TYR A 15 5.27 -8.61 6.14
CA TYR A 15 5.18 -8.01 4.82
C TYR A 15 3.78 -8.17 4.24
N TRP A 16 3.39 -7.22 3.38
CA TRP A 16 2.12 -7.24 2.66
C TRP A 16 0.90 -7.28 3.59
N LYS A 17 1.05 -6.68 4.75
CA LYS A 17 -0.02 -6.56 5.74
C LYS A 17 -0.16 -5.09 6.13
N PRO A 18 -1.11 -4.37 5.52
CA PRO A 18 -1.33 -2.96 5.86
C PRO A 18 -1.91 -2.81 7.27
N TYR A 19 -1.47 -1.77 7.97
CA TYR A 19 -2.00 -1.39 9.28
C TYR A 19 -2.57 0.01 9.20
N ILE A 20 -3.73 0.23 9.81
CA ILE A 20 -4.35 1.56 9.87
C ILE A 20 -3.61 2.39 10.91
N ALA A 21 -3.02 3.51 10.50
CA ALA A 21 -2.34 4.44 11.40
C ALA A 21 -3.23 5.63 11.78
N ALA A 22 -4.14 6.04 10.88
CA ALA A 22 -5.05 7.16 11.10
C ALA A 22 -6.21 7.12 10.11
N GLU A 23 -7.23 7.87 10.42
CA GLU A 23 -8.39 8.03 9.55
C GLU A 23 -8.77 9.51 9.47
N LEU A 24 -9.21 9.95 8.31
CA LEU A 24 -9.70 11.31 8.10
C LEU A 24 -10.67 11.34 6.92
N ASN A 25 -11.85 11.95 7.15
CA ASN A 25 -12.86 12.16 6.09
C ASN A 25 -13.20 10.91 5.28
N GLY A 26 -13.31 9.74 5.93
CA GLY A 26 -13.60 8.49 5.25
C GLY A 26 -12.40 7.85 4.57
N GLN A 27 -11.22 8.49 4.63
CA GLN A 27 -9.97 7.94 4.11
C GLN A 27 -9.17 7.34 5.25
N GLN A 28 -8.31 6.39 4.92
CA GLN A 28 -7.38 5.79 5.87
C GLN A 28 -5.94 6.03 5.44
N VAL A 29 -5.09 6.35 6.41
CA VAL A 29 -3.65 6.32 6.26
C VAL A 29 -3.20 4.97 6.77
N LYS A 30 -2.61 4.17 5.87
CA LYS A 30 -2.13 2.82 6.19
C LYS A 30 -0.62 2.76 6.03
N LEU A 31 0.03 1.95 6.84
CA LEU A 31 1.46 1.69 6.74
C LEU A 31 1.67 0.22 6.41
N ASP A 32 2.57 -0.05 5.47
CA ASP A 32 2.83 -1.39 4.98
C ASP A 32 4.30 -1.59 4.68
N LYS A 33 4.83 -2.76 4.99
CA LYS A 33 6.18 -3.17 4.59
C LYS A 33 6.07 -4.12 3.42
N LEU A 34 6.82 -3.84 2.37
CA LEU A 34 6.83 -4.63 1.15
C LEU A 34 8.15 -5.35 1.00
N LYS A 35 8.11 -6.59 0.52
CA LYS A 35 9.27 -7.33 0.05
C LYS A 35 8.80 -8.47 -0.86
N GLY A 36 9.40 -8.57 -2.05
CA GLY A 36 8.96 -9.54 -3.05
C GLY A 36 7.83 -9.01 -3.91
N GLU A 37 7.08 -9.90 -4.51
CA GLU A 37 6.00 -9.56 -5.42
C GLU A 37 4.64 -9.67 -4.74
N PHE A 38 3.75 -8.75 -5.09
CA PHE A 38 2.33 -8.88 -4.78
C PHE A 38 1.62 -9.60 -5.94
N VAL A 39 0.38 -9.22 -6.25
CA VAL A 39 -0.38 -9.77 -7.38
C VAL A 39 -0.93 -8.64 -8.23
N PHE A 40 -1.16 -8.89 -9.53
CA PHE A 40 -1.91 -7.97 -10.36
C PHE A 40 -3.35 -7.92 -9.88
N HIS A 41 -3.86 -6.72 -9.66
CA HIS A 41 -5.22 -6.48 -9.20
C HIS A 41 -5.65 -5.06 -9.54
N HIS A 42 -6.91 -4.76 -9.39
CA HIS A 42 -7.44 -3.39 -9.52
C HIS A 42 -8.53 -3.16 -8.48
N HIS A 43 -8.85 -1.90 -8.25
CA HIS A 43 -9.96 -1.50 -7.37
C HIS A 43 -11.00 -0.80 -8.23
N GLU A 44 -12.25 -1.29 -8.17
CA GLU A 44 -13.36 -0.77 -9.03
C GLU A 44 -13.72 0.67 -8.66
N HIS A 45 -13.66 1.02 -7.37
CA HIS A 45 -14.25 2.24 -6.85
C HIS A 45 -13.28 3.15 -6.10
N GLU A 46 -12.03 2.74 -5.94
CA GLU A 46 -11.07 3.49 -5.13
C GLU A 46 -9.82 3.85 -5.92
N ASP A 47 -9.40 5.11 -5.79
CA ASP A 47 -8.06 5.54 -6.18
C ASP A 47 -7.13 5.28 -4.99
N GLU A 48 -5.87 4.96 -5.25
CA GLU A 48 -4.89 4.71 -4.20
C GLU A 48 -3.67 5.59 -4.35
N LEU A 49 -3.19 6.14 -3.24
CA LEU A 49 -1.90 6.83 -3.20
C LEU A 49 -0.89 5.96 -2.44
N PHE A 50 0.28 5.75 -3.04
CA PHE A 50 1.40 5.03 -2.45
C PHE A 50 2.57 5.99 -2.31
N LEU A 51 3.00 6.27 -1.08
CA LEU A 51 4.17 7.11 -0.79
C LEU A 51 5.29 6.24 -0.22
N VAL A 52 6.50 6.32 -0.79
CA VAL A 52 7.64 5.57 -0.26
C VAL A 52 8.26 6.35 0.91
N VAL A 53 8.27 5.72 2.08
CA VAL A 53 8.88 6.25 3.30
C VAL A 53 10.34 5.83 3.40
N LYS A 54 10.66 4.59 3.01
CA LYS A 54 12.02 4.05 3.05
C LYS A 54 12.19 3.00 1.96
N GLY A 55 13.33 3.05 1.27
CA GLY A 55 13.62 2.11 0.20
C GLY A 55 13.00 2.55 -1.12
N ARG A 56 12.64 1.58 -1.94
CA ARG A 56 12.01 1.83 -3.23
C ARG A 56 11.23 0.60 -3.67
N PHE A 57 10.23 0.81 -4.54
CA PHE A 57 9.54 -0.31 -5.18
C PHE A 57 9.17 0.07 -6.61
N ARG A 58 8.89 -0.93 -7.43
CA ARG A 58 8.33 -0.68 -8.76
C ARG A 58 6.86 -1.04 -8.78
N MET A 59 6.07 -0.17 -9.38
CA MET A 59 4.69 -0.47 -9.70
C MET A 59 4.65 -1.02 -11.11
N GLU A 60 4.27 -2.27 -11.26
CA GLU A 60 4.13 -2.89 -12.57
C GLU A 60 2.70 -2.69 -13.08
N PHE A 61 2.59 -2.11 -14.26
CA PHE A 61 1.35 -2.02 -15.02
C PHE A 61 1.46 -3.00 -16.19
N ARG A 62 0.35 -3.26 -16.88
CA ARG A 62 0.36 -4.22 -17.98
C ARG A 62 1.28 -3.80 -19.14
N ASP A 63 1.46 -2.51 -19.34
CA ASP A 63 2.21 -1.96 -20.47
C ASP A 63 3.54 -1.29 -20.08
N HIS A 64 3.80 -1.06 -18.80
CA HIS A 64 5.04 -0.41 -18.35
C HIS A 64 5.24 -0.59 -16.85
N ASN A 65 6.42 -0.21 -16.38
CA ASN A 65 6.74 -0.16 -14.95
C ASN A 65 7.13 1.25 -14.57
N GLU A 66 6.82 1.64 -13.33
CA GLU A 66 7.29 2.90 -12.74
C GLU A 66 8.00 2.60 -11.43
N TRP A 67 9.18 3.17 -11.26
CA TRP A 67 9.92 3.10 -10.00
C TRP A 67 9.52 4.26 -9.12
N ILE A 68 9.24 3.97 -7.85
CA ILE A 68 8.91 4.99 -6.85
C ILE A 68 10.03 4.95 -5.79
N GLU A 69 10.74 6.07 -5.66
CA GLU A 69 11.88 6.21 -4.76
C GLU A 69 11.44 6.87 -3.45
N GLU A 70 12.33 6.85 -2.46
CA GLU A 70 12.06 7.46 -1.16
C GLU A 70 11.62 8.92 -1.30
N GLY A 71 10.53 9.28 -0.66
CA GLY A 71 9.95 10.63 -0.74
C GLY A 71 9.07 10.88 -1.95
N GLU A 72 8.93 9.90 -2.84
CA GLU A 72 8.04 10.00 -4.00
C GLU A 72 6.73 9.26 -3.75
N PHE A 73 5.68 9.65 -4.46
CA PHE A 73 4.43 8.93 -4.41
C PHE A 73 3.85 8.72 -5.81
N ILE A 74 3.00 7.72 -5.93
CA ILE A 74 2.22 7.45 -7.15
C ILE A 74 0.76 7.34 -6.77
N VAL A 75 -0.12 7.85 -7.64
CA VAL A 75 -1.57 7.64 -7.51
C VAL A 75 -1.99 6.65 -8.59
N VAL A 76 -2.58 5.55 -8.17
CA VAL A 76 -3.15 4.56 -9.09
C VAL A 76 -4.65 4.82 -9.17
N PRO A 77 -5.16 5.25 -10.34
CA PRO A 77 -6.60 5.47 -10.50
C PRO A 77 -7.40 4.18 -10.40
N ARG A 78 -8.66 4.30 -9.99
CA ARG A 78 -9.59 3.17 -9.98
C ARG A 78 -9.64 2.47 -11.33
N GLY A 79 -9.77 1.16 -11.32
CA GLY A 79 -9.87 0.35 -12.53
C GLY A 79 -8.53 0.00 -13.18
N VAL A 80 -7.43 0.62 -12.78
CA VAL A 80 -6.11 0.36 -13.38
C VAL A 80 -5.45 -0.84 -12.72
N GLU A 81 -5.16 -1.87 -13.51
CA GLU A 81 -4.45 -3.05 -13.03
C GLU A 81 -3.00 -2.73 -12.70
N HIS A 82 -2.56 -3.18 -11.53
CA HIS A 82 -1.21 -2.90 -11.03
C HIS A 82 -0.72 -4.01 -10.11
N LYS A 83 0.60 -4.13 -10.04
CA LYS A 83 1.27 -5.09 -9.16
C LYS A 83 2.51 -4.42 -8.54
N PRO A 84 2.51 -4.14 -7.25
CA PRO A 84 3.72 -3.64 -6.58
C PRO A 84 4.74 -4.77 -6.38
N VAL A 85 6.02 -4.44 -6.60
CA VAL A 85 7.14 -5.36 -6.44
C VAL A 85 8.29 -4.63 -5.75
N ALA A 86 8.78 -5.18 -4.65
CA ALA A 86 9.92 -4.62 -3.92
C ALA A 86 11.04 -5.67 -3.86
N ASP A 87 12.17 -5.39 -4.52
CA ASP A 87 13.32 -6.31 -4.51
C ASP A 87 13.95 -6.38 -3.13
N GLU A 88 13.99 -5.25 -2.42
CA GLU A 88 14.45 -5.12 -1.04
C GLU A 88 13.29 -4.61 -0.17
N GLU A 89 13.42 -4.72 1.14
CA GLU A 89 12.39 -4.21 2.06
C GLU A 89 12.10 -2.73 1.77
N CYS A 90 10.82 -2.42 1.60
CA CYS A 90 10.35 -1.07 1.31
C CYS A 90 9.20 -0.73 2.26
N TRP A 91 9.21 0.48 2.79
CA TRP A 91 8.15 0.98 3.67
C TRP A 91 7.31 1.99 2.93
N ILE A 92 6.01 1.76 2.88
CA ILE A 92 5.08 2.66 2.19
C ILE A 92 3.99 3.15 3.12
N LEU A 93 3.49 4.34 2.78
CA LEU A 93 2.28 4.89 3.36
C LEU A 93 1.22 4.88 2.25
N LEU A 94 0.09 4.27 2.54
CA LEU A 94 -1.08 4.27 1.66
C LEU A 94 -2.07 5.30 2.16
N PHE A 95 -2.66 6.06 1.23
CA PHE A 95 -3.77 6.96 1.52
C PHE A 95 -4.90 6.62 0.57
N GLU A 96 -6.01 6.13 1.10
CA GLU A 96 -7.08 5.56 0.31
C GLU A 96 -8.39 5.48 1.08
N PRO A 97 -9.54 5.35 0.40
CA PRO A 97 -10.81 5.18 1.09
C PRO A 97 -10.81 3.96 2.01
N ALA A 98 -11.53 4.06 3.12
CA ALA A 98 -11.64 2.97 4.09
C ALA A 98 -12.20 1.68 3.49
N SER A 99 -12.95 1.78 2.39
CA SER A 99 -13.53 0.63 1.69
C SER A 99 -12.53 -0.20 0.89
N THR A 100 -11.29 0.26 0.74
CA THR A 100 -10.31 -0.39 -0.14
C THR A 100 -9.84 -1.71 0.43
N LEU A 101 -10.08 -2.81 -0.31
CA LEU A 101 -9.56 -4.14 0.03
C LEU A 101 -8.14 -4.28 -0.52
N ASN A 102 -7.19 -4.77 0.28
CA ASN A 102 -5.77 -4.81 -0.10
C ASN A 102 -5.48 -5.55 -1.41
N THR A 103 -6.23 -6.61 -1.71
CA THR A 103 -6.06 -7.38 -2.95
C THR A 103 -7.08 -7.02 -4.05
N GLY A 104 -7.87 -5.97 -3.83
CA GLY A 104 -8.84 -5.47 -4.81
C GLY A 104 -9.82 -6.53 -5.29
N ASN A 105 -9.86 -6.75 -6.59
CA ASN A 105 -10.76 -7.71 -7.23
C ASN A 105 -10.31 -9.17 -7.08
N VAL A 106 -9.11 -9.41 -6.54
CA VAL A 106 -8.55 -10.76 -6.36
C VAL A 106 -8.73 -11.18 -4.91
N VAL A 107 -9.27 -12.38 -4.67
CA VAL A 107 -9.37 -12.95 -3.33
C VAL A 107 -8.41 -14.14 -3.27
N ASN A 108 -7.43 -14.08 -2.37
CA ASN A 108 -6.43 -15.13 -2.19
C ASN A 108 -5.99 -15.18 -0.72
N ASP A 109 -4.91 -15.92 -0.44
CA ASP A 109 -4.38 -16.08 0.92
C ASP A 109 -3.77 -14.80 1.51
N ARG A 110 -3.51 -13.77 0.69
CA ARG A 110 -3.03 -12.45 1.14
C ARG A 110 -4.16 -11.47 1.43
N THR A 111 -5.40 -11.80 1.11
CA THR A 111 -6.55 -10.91 1.34
C THR A 111 -6.82 -10.72 2.83
N ILE A 112 -6.88 -9.46 3.27
CA ILE A 112 -7.16 -9.09 4.65
C ILE A 112 -8.39 -8.19 4.67
N LYS A 113 -9.51 -8.70 5.16
CA LYS A 113 -10.78 -7.98 5.17
C LYS A 113 -10.87 -6.98 6.32
N GLU A 114 -10.27 -7.29 7.46
CA GLU A 114 -10.26 -6.42 8.63
C GLU A 114 -8.82 -6.13 9.02
N LEU A 115 -8.40 -4.88 8.84
CA LEU A 115 -7.04 -4.44 9.13
C LEU A 115 -6.88 -4.13 10.61
N GLU A 116 -5.71 -4.47 11.14
CA GLU A 116 -5.30 -4.06 12.48
C GLU A 116 -4.85 -2.61 12.46
N ARG A 117 -4.89 -1.99 13.64
CA ARG A 117 -4.40 -0.63 13.84
C ARG A 117 -3.00 -0.67 14.45
N VAL A 118 -2.23 0.33 14.15
CA VAL A 118 -0.88 0.46 14.69
C VAL A 118 -0.66 1.79 15.41
#